data_06e6cfffc048a1ec1e72a25e2c5f47e6
#
_entry.id   06e6cfffc048a1ec1e72a25e2c5f47e6
#
_cell.length_a   1.000
_cell.length_b   1.000
_cell.length_c   1.000
_cell.angle_alpha   90.00
_cell.angle_beta   90.00
_cell.angle_gamma   90.00
#
_symmetry.space_group_name_H-M   'P 1'
#
loop_
_entity.id
_entity.type
_entity.pdbx_description
1 polymer ?
#
loop_
_entity_poly.entity_id
_entity_poly.type
_entity_poly.pdbx_seq_one_letter_code
_entity_poly.pdbx_strand_id
1 'polypeptide(L)'
;VAFTINGILNSEASECDMSMVKEAVATDDATVVVHMEKPFNALLYTLAVVGIVPEHAYGDTYGDNPIGSGRYMLEQWDKGQQVILKANPDYYGEAPNIQRVVVVFMEEDASLAAAKSGQVDVAYTSATFAAQQPSGYDLLNCASVDSRGISLPVIPAGAMKTDEKGEAAAGNDVTCDLAIRQAINYGVDRDKMIDNVLNGYGTVAYSVGDGMPWSSPDMKCSTDVEKAKKLLDDGGWTAGADGIREKAGTRAAF
;
A
#
# COMPACT_ATOMS: atom_id res chain seq x y z
N VAL A 1 7.18 25.60 -2.07
CA VAL A 1 7.22 24.58 -1.01
C VAL A 1 6.30 24.98 0.14
N ALA A 2 6.52 26.15 0.79
CA ALA A 2 5.67 26.61 1.90
C ALA A 2 4.18 26.70 1.50
N PHE A 3 3.89 27.24 0.31
CA PHE A 3 2.53 27.26 -0.24
C PHE A 3 1.89 25.87 -0.27
N THR A 4 2.59 24.85 -0.77
CA THR A 4 2.08 23.49 -0.86
C THR A 4 1.80 22.88 0.52
N ILE A 5 2.76 23.00 1.44
CA ILE A 5 2.60 22.44 2.79
C ILE A 5 1.41 23.09 3.52
N ASN A 6 1.31 24.42 3.47
CA ASN A 6 0.21 25.15 4.10
C ASN A 6 -1.14 24.87 3.41
N GLY A 7 -1.13 24.65 2.09
CA GLY A 7 -2.31 24.22 1.34
C GLY A 7 -2.85 22.86 1.81
N ILE A 8 -1.95 21.90 2.05
CA ILE A 8 -2.31 20.57 2.60
C ILE A 8 -2.91 20.70 4.00
N LEU A 9 -2.31 21.52 4.88
CA LEU A 9 -2.80 21.74 6.24
C LEU A 9 -4.23 22.32 6.25
N ASN A 10 -4.60 23.08 5.26
CA ASN A 10 -5.92 23.71 5.13
C ASN A 10 -6.91 22.92 4.25
N SER A 11 -6.52 21.72 3.78
CA SER A 11 -7.34 20.88 2.89
C SER A 11 -7.92 19.70 3.64
N GLU A 12 -9.24 19.54 3.61
CA GLU A 12 -9.93 18.33 4.11
C GLU A 12 -9.78 17.12 3.16
N ALA A 13 -9.35 17.35 1.92
CA ALA A 13 -9.22 16.31 0.89
C ALA A 13 -7.81 15.70 0.80
N SER A 14 -6.86 16.11 1.65
CA SER A 14 -5.50 15.59 1.59
C SER A 14 -5.38 14.23 2.28
N GLU A 15 -4.82 13.26 1.56
CA GLU A 15 -4.45 11.94 2.13
C GLU A 15 -3.10 11.98 2.88
N CYS A 16 -2.37 13.10 2.84
CA CYS A 16 -1.09 13.26 3.51
C CYS A 16 -1.31 13.68 4.97
N ASP A 17 -0.92 12.84 5.92
CA ASP A 17 -0.95 13.22 7.35
C ASP A 17 0.13 14.26 7.66
N MET A 18 -0.32 15.50 7.78
CA MET A 18 0.47 16.66 8.21
C MET A 18 0.03 17.20 9.58
N SER A 19 -0.74 16.42 10.36
CA SER A 19 -1.32 16.85 11.65
C SER A 19 -0.29 17.32 12.69
N MET A 20 0.99 16.93 12.53
CA MET A 20 2.09 17.36 13.40
C MET A 20 2.75 18.66 12.94
N VAL A 21 2.41 19.15 11.75
CA VAL A 21 2.95 20.40 11.20
C VAL A 21 2.01 21.53 11.59
N LYS A 22 2.58 22.61 12.14
CA LYS A 22 1.84 23.83 12.47
C LYS A 22 1.73 24.77 11.28
N GLU A 23 2.86 25.02 10.63
CA GLU A 23 2.98 25.89 9.47
C GLU A 23 4.31 25.69 8.75
N ALA A 24 4.39 26.11 7.52
CA ALA A 24 5.64 26.24 6.77
C ALA A 24 5.85 27.69 6.32
N VAL A 25 7.04 28.24 6.57
CA VAL A 25 7.40 29.64 6.28
C VAL A 25 8.62 29.68 5.37
N ALA A 26 8.52 30.34 4.24
CA ALA A 26 9.68 30.68 3.42
C ALA A 26 10.38 31.90 4.05
N THR A 27 11.60 31.72 4.57
CA THR A 27 12.38 32.78 5.20
C THR A 27 13.24 33.55 4.24
N ASP A 28 13.57 32.92 3.11
CA ASP A 28 14.26 33.52 1.98
C ASP A 28 13.99 32.68 0.70
N ASP A 29 14.62 33.02 -0.43
CA ASP A 29 14.38 32.37 -1.73
C ASP A 29 14.78 30.88 -1.77
N ALA A 30 15.56 30.39 -0.82
CA ALA A 30 16.09 29.03 -0.80
C ALA A 30 15.79 28.27 0.49
N THR A 31 15.18 28.92 1.50
CA THR A 31 14.99 28.33 2.82
C THR A 31 13.50 28.28 3.19
N VAL A 32 13.02 27.08 3.54
CA VAL A 32 11.68 26.87 4.12
C VAL A 32 11.85 26.29 5.52
N VAL A 33 11.24 26.94 6.50
CA VAL A 33 11.20 26.48 7.89
C VAL A 33 9.82 25.87 8.14
N VAL A 34 9.81 24.59 8.54
CA VAL A 34 8.59 23.89 8.93
C VAL A 34 8.49 23.89 10.45
N HIS A 35 7.49 24.59 10.98
CA HIS A 35 7.21 24.62 12.40
C HIS A 35 6.32 23.44 12.79
N MET A 36 6.73 22.69 13.82
CA MET A 36 6.05 21.48 14.27
C MET A 36 5.29 21.75 15.57
N GLU A 37 4.10 21.16 15.73
CA GLU A 37 3.38 21.15 17.02
C GLU A 37 4.13 20.32 18.07
N LYS A 38 4.73 19.22 17.64
CA LYS A 38 5.59 18.35 18.45
C LYS A 38 6.56 17.59 17.56
N PRO A 39 7.66 17.04 18.09
CA PRO A 39 8.59 16.24 17.32
C PRO A 39 7.88 15.08 16.61
N PHE A 40 8.14 14.94 15.31
CA PHE A 40 7.58 13.88 14.47
C PHE A 40 8.66 13.35 13.51
N ASN A 41 9.24 12.20 13.85
CA ASN A 41 10.36 11.62 13.12
C ASN A 41 9.98 11.05 11.74
N ALA A 42 8.68 10.83 11.47
CA ALA A 42 8.20 10.37 10.18
C ALA A 42 7.98 11.50 9.15
N LEU A 43 8.16 12.79 9.53
CA LEU A 43 7.93 13.92 8.62
C LEU A 43 8.67 13.79 7.29
N LEU A 44 9.92 13.32 7.28
CA LEU A 44 10.68 13.16 6.04
C LEU A 44 10.06 12.13 5.08
N TYR A 45 9.46 11.07 5.61
CA TYR A 45 8.74 10.08 4.80
C TYR A 45 7.45 10.67 4.23
N THR A 46 6.72 11.46 5.03
CA THR A 46 5.54 12.19 4.56
C THR A 46 5.91 13.17 3.44
N LEU A 47 6.96 13.97 3.64
CA LEU A 47 7.42 14.93 2.62
C LEU A 47 7.93 14.26 1.35
N ALA A 48 8.45 13.03 1.42
CA ALA A 48 8.95 12.30 0.25
C ALA A 48 7.85 11.93 -0.76
N VAL A 49 6.60 11.87 -0.33
CA VAL A 49 5.43 11.56 -1.20
C VAL A 49 4.60 12.80 -1.55
N VAL A 50 4.98 13.97 -1.06
CA VAL A 50 4.29 15.24 -1.35
C VAL A 50 4.79 15.84 -2.65
N GLY A 51 3.90 15.94 -3.65
CA GLY A 51 4.16 16.70 -4.87
C GLY A 51 4.10 18.20 -4.62
N ILE A 52 5.22 18.90 -4.85
CA ILE A 52 5.27 20.36 -4.71
C ILE A 52 4.61 21.03 -5.92
N VAL A 53 3.66 21.92 -5.64
CA VAL A 53 2.94 22.67 -6.68
C VAL A 53 3.36 24.15 -6.71
N PRO A 54 3.45 24.79 -7.90
CA PRO A 54 3.81 26.20 -8.02
C PRO A 54 2.60 27.08 -7.69
N GLU A 55 2.74 27.99 -6.71
CA GLU A 55 1.67 28.90 -6.26
C GLU A 55 1.08 29.72 -7.41
N HIS A 56 1.94 30.23 -8.32
CA HIS A 56 1.52 31.10 -9.43
C HIS A 56 0.66 30.40 -10.49
N ALA A 57 0.65 29.07 -10.52
CA ALA A 57 -0.10 28.28 -11.52
C ALA A 57 -1.13 27.34 -10.87
N TYR A 58 -1.20 27.29 -9.54
CA TYR A 58 -2.13 26.43 -8.84
C TYR A 58 -3.55 27.01 -8.85
N GLY A 59 -4.53 26.19 -9.24
CA GLY A 59 -5.95 26.56 -9.32
C GLY A 59 -6.81 25.38 -9.75
N ASP A 60 -8.09 25.61 -10.01
CA ASP A 60 -9.09 24.57 -10.27
C ASP A 60 -8.76 23.64 -11.44
N THR A 61 -8.01 24.12 -12.42
CA THR A 61 -7.61 23.35 -13.61
C THR A 61 -6.19 22.76 -13.52
N TYR A 62 -5.49 22.96 -12.40
CA TYR A 62 -4.11 22.51 -12.24
C TYR A 62 -3.96 21.00 -12.45
N GLY A 63 -4.93 20.20 -11.98
CA GLY A 63 -4.94 18.75 -12.14
C GLY A 63 -4.95 18.28 -13.60
N ASP A 64 -5.48 19.09 -14.52
CA ASP A 64 -5.49 18.76 -15.95
C ASP A 64 -4.19 19.16 -16.67
N ASN A 65 -3.47 20.14 -16.13
CA ASN A 65 -2.22 20.65 -16.71
C ASN A 65 -1.17 20.88 -15.61
N PRO A 66 -0.70 19.83 -14.93
CA PRO A 66 0.24 19.95 -13.83
C PRO A 66 1.61 20.45 -14.30
N ILE A 67 2.22 21.31 -13.49
CA ILE A 67 3.58 21.82 -13.68
C ILE A 67 4.45 21.26 -12.56
N GLY A 68 5.52 20.57 -12.90
CA GLY A 68 6.47 19.99 -11.96
C GLY A 68 7.91 20.24 -12.39
N SER A 69 8.84 20.03 -11.46
CA SER A 69 10.28 20.13 -11.70
C SER A 69 10.95 18.80 -12.03
N GLY A 70 10.15 17.76 -12.34
CA GLY A 70 10.62 16.42 -12.65
C GLY A 70 11.29 16.29 -14.01
N ARG A 71 11.84 15.08 -14.29
CA ARG A 71 12.51 14.76 -15.57
C ARG A 71 11.61 14.85 -16.78
N TYR A 72 10.29 14.70 -16.58
CA TYR A 72 9.30 14.71 -17.63
C TYR A 72 8.19 15.70 -17.31
N MET A 73 7.59 16.26 -18.36
CA MET A 73 6.44 17.16 -18.33
C MET A 73 5.26 16.50 -19.02
N LEU A 74 4.04 16.84 -18.60
CA LEU A 74 2.85 16.43 -19.32
C LEU A 74 2.84 17.06 -20.72
N GLU A 75 2.66 16.24 -21.74
CA GLU A 75 2.43 16.67 -23.14
C GLU A 75 0.95 16.57 -23.48
N GLN A 76 0.33 15.44 -23.14
CA GLN A 76 -1.08 15.17 -23.42
C GLN A 76 -1.64 14.18 -22.40
N TRP A 77 -2.90 14.36 -22.03
CA TRP A 77 -3.64 13.41 -21.22
C TRP A 77 -4.99 13.07 -21.85
N ASP A 78 -5.11 11.87 -22.37
CA ASP A 78 -6.36 11.30 -22.85
C ASP A 78 -7.00 10.52 -21.70
N LYS A 79 -7.93 11.15 -20.98
CA LYS A 79 -8.51 10.63 -19.73
C LYS A 79 -9.10 9.23 -19.94
N GLY A 80 -8.68 8.29 -19.10
CA GLY A 80 -9.08 6.88 -19.16
C GLY A 80 -8.35 6.05 -20.23
N GLN A 81 -7.45 6.62 -21.04
CA GLN A 81 -6.74 5.92 -22.11
C GLN A 81 -5.22 5.96 -21.93
N GLN A 82 -4.62 7.15 -21.90
CA GLN A 82 -3.17 7.31 -21.83
C GLN A 82 -2.73 8.66 -21.30
N VAL A 83 -1.49 8.71 -20.83
CA VAL A 83 -0.74 9.94 -20.56
C VAL A 83 0.51 9.94 -21.43
N ILE A 84 0.77 11.07 -22.08
CA ILE A 84 1.98 11.28 -22.87
C ILE A 84 2.84 12.30 -22.16
N LEU A 85 4.07 11.93 -21.91
CA LEU A 85 5.08 12.74 -21.26
C LEU A 85 6.23 13.03 -22.21
N LYS A 86 6.78 14.23 -22.14
CA LYS A 86 8.01 14.62 -22.85
C LYS A 86 9.11 14.98 -21.86
N ALA A 87 10.37 14.82 -22.29
CA ALA A 87 11.51 15.24 -21.49
C ALA A 87 11.41 16.73 -21.13
N ASN A 88 11.72 17.04 -19.87
CA ASN A 88 11.75 18.41 -19.37
C ASN A 88 13.12 19.02 -19.70
N PRO A 89 13.19 20.05 -20.58
CA PRO A 89 14.47 20.67 -20.93
C PRO A 89 15.09 21.47 -19.77
N ASP A 90 14.26 21.89 -18.81
CA ASP A 90 14.67 22.67 -17.65
C ASP A 90 14.90 21.80 -16.40
N TYR A 91 15.01 20.48 -16.56
CA TYR A 91 15.29 19.59 -15.44
C TYR A 91 16.67 19.88 -14.84
N TYR A 92 16.72 20.08 -13.53
CA TYR A 92 17.92 20.46 -12.78
C TYR A 92 19.00 19.36 -12.66
N GLY A 93 18.66 18.12 -13.01
CA GLY A 93 19.57 16.96 -12.96
C GLY A 93 20.01 16.54 -14.36
N GLU A 94 20.44 15.29 -14.47
CA GLU A 94 20.84 14.71 -15.76
C GLU A 94 19.62 14.51 -16.67
N ALA A 95 19.73 15.00 -17.92
CA ALA A 95 18.67 14.89 -18.92
C ALA A 95 18.30 13.42 -19.19
N PRO A 96 17.03 13.08 -19.34
CA PRO A 96 16.63 11.72 -19.63
C PRO A 96 17.01 11.31 -21.05
N ASN A 97 17.48 10.06 -21.22
CA ASN A 97 17.80 9.51 -22.53
C ASN A 97 16.56 9.30 -23.40
N ILE A 98 15.43 8.93 -22.78
CA ILE A 98 14.14 8.75 -23.46
C ILE A 98 13.45 10.10 -23.52
N GLN A 99 13.19 10.57 -24.74
CA GLN A 99 12.63 11.92 -24.94
C GLN A 99 11.10 11.97 -24.78
N ARG A 100 10.40 10.84 -24.97
CA ARG A 100 8.95 10.76 -24.89
C ARG A 100 8.55 9.43 -24.28
N VAL A 101 7.63 9.47 -23.31
CA VAL A 101 7.07 8.28 -22.64
C VAL A 101 5.56 8.30 -22.84
N VAL A 102 4.99 7.20 -23.30
CA VAL A 102 3.54 7.01 -23.42
C VAL A 102 3.12 5.97 -22.39
N VAL A 103 2.32 6.36 -21.41
CA VAL A 103 1.74 5.48 -20.41
C VAL A 103 0.31 5.14 -20.82
N VAL A 104 0.07 3.93 -21.26
CA VAL A 104 -1.26 3.44 -21.67
C VAL A 104 -1.93 2.76 -20.48
N PHE A 105 -3.16 3.12 -20.19
CA PHE A 105 -3.92 2.52 -19.10
C PHE A 105 -4.58 1.23 -19.55
N MET A 106 -4.26 0.14 -18.87
CA MET A 106 -4.83 -1.18 -19.17
C MET A 106 -4.72 -2.08 -17.94
N GLU A 107 -5.57 -3.09 -17.87
CA GLU A 107 -5.52 -4.12 -16.84
C GLU A 107 -4.28 -5.00 -16.99
N GLU A 108 -3.90 -5.73 -15.93
CA GLU A 108 -2.65 -6.52 -15.87
C GLU A 108 -2.54 -7.59 -16.93
N ASP A 109 -3.63 -8.28 -17.26
CA ASP A 109 -3.70 -9.30 -18.32
C ASP A 109 -3.59 -8.69 -19.71
N ALA A 110 -4.23 -7.54 -19.95
CA ALA A 110 -4.12 -6.77 -21.18
C ALA A 110 -2.71 -6.21 -21.36
N SER A 111 -2.08 -5.74 -20.30
CA SER A 111 -0.69 -5.26 -20.29
C SER A 111 0.28 -6.38 -20.72
N LEU A 112 0.11 -7.58 -20.15
CA LEU A 112 0.90 -8.74 -20.54
C LEU A 112 0.65 -9.16 -22.01
N ALA A 113 -0.60 -9.09 -22.49
CA ALA A 113 -0.92 -9.38 -23.88
C ALA A 113 -0.29 -8.35 -24.84
N ALA A 114 -0.28 -7.07 -24.47
CA ALA A 114 0.38 -6.01 -25.22
C ALA A 114 1.90 -6.23 -25.30
N ALA A 115 2.54 -6.67 -24.22
CA ALA A 115 3.95 -7.06 -24.23
C ALA A 115 4.20 -8.26 -25.17
N LYS A 116 3.38 -9.31 -25.08
CA LYS A 116 3.50 -10.48 -25.96
C LYS A 116 3.36 -10.15 -27.45
N SER A 117 2.59 -9.12 -27.77
CA SER A 117 2.42 -8.63 -29.16
C SER A 117 3.44 -7.56 -29.57
N GLY A 118 4.35 -7.16 -28.69
CA GLY A 118 5.35 -6.13 -28.95
C GLY A 118 4.77 -4.71 -29.06
N GLN A 119 3.61 -4.46 -28.48
CA GLN A 119 2.96 -3.13 -28.51
C GLN A 119 3.46 -2.17 -27.43
N VAL A 120 4.11 -2.68 -26.39
CA VAL A 120 4.68 -1.90 -25.30
C VAL A 120 6.11 -2.35 -25.01
N ASP A 121 6.95 -1.42 -24.57
CA ASP A 121 8.36 -1.70 -24.19
C ASP A 121 8.47 -2.15 -22.73
N VAL A 122 7.55 -1.70 -21.89
CA VAL A 122 7.44 -2.04 -20.47
C VAL A 122 5.99 -2.40 -20.16
N ALA A 123 5.78 -3.52 -19.49
CA ALA A 123 4.47 -3.95 -19.03
C ALA A 123 4.49 -4.15 -17.50
N TYR A 124 3.53 -3.58 -16.80
CA TYR A 124 3.25 -3.94 -15.42
C TYR A 124 2.36 -5.18 -15.38
N THR A 125 2.70 -6.15 -14.56
CA THR A 125 1.91 -7.36 -14.36
C THR A 125 2.01 -7.84 -12.92
N SER A 126 1.05 -8.67 -12.49
CA SER A 126 1.05 -9.25 -11.15
C SER A 126 1.91 -10.51 -11.07
N ALA A 127 2.22 -10.92 -9.84
CA ALA A 127 2.92 -12.17 -9.54
C ALA A 127 2.23 -13.41 -10.19
N THR A 128 0.89 -13.39 -10.29
CA THR A 128 0.11 -14.47 -10.91
C THR A 128 0.46 -14.67 -12.37
N PHE A 129 0.77 -13.60 -13.09
CA PHE A 129 1.11 -13.63 -14.51
C PHE A 129 2.62 -13.62 -14.79
N ALA A 130 3.45 -13.37 -13.80
CA ALA A 130 4.90 -13.22 -13.95
C ALA A 130 5.57 -14.44 -14.60
N ALA A 131 5.07 -15.66 -14.34
CA ALA A 131 5.55 -16.89 -14.95
C ALA A 131 5.35 -16.95 -16.49
N GLN A 132 4.53 -16.06 -17.05
CA GLN A 132 4.23 -16.00 -18.48
C GLN A 132 5.14 -15.04 -19.25
N GLN A 133 6.36 -14.82 -18.77
CA GLN A 133 7.34 -13.89 -19.37
C GLN A 133 7.35 -13.94 -20.90
N PRO A 134 7.07 -12.82 -21.59
CA PRO A 134 7.12 -12.76 -23.05
C PRO A 134 8.55 -12.91 -23.57
N SER A 135 8.69 -13.48 -24.75
CA SER A 135 10.00 -13.57 -25.43
C SER A 135 10.55 -12.17 -25.72
N GLY A 136 11.80 -11.94 -25.39
CA GLY A 136 12.49 -10.66 -25.59
C GLY A 136 12.28 -9.64 -24.47
N TYR A 137 11.60 -10.02 -23.39
CA TYR A 137 11.45 -9.19 -22.19
C TYR A 137 12.17 -9.80 -20.99
N ASP A 138 12.75 -8.95 -20.19
CA ASP A 138 13.28 -9.31 -18.88
C ASP A 138 12.24 -9.08 -17.79
N LEU A 139 12.14 -10.02 -16.84
CA LEU A 139 11.30 -9.87 -15.68
C LEU A 139 12.04 -9.10 -14.57
N LEU A 140 11.54 -7.93 -14.22
CA LEU A 140 12.03 -7.14 -13.09
C LEU A 140 11.14 -7.35 -11.87
N ASN A 141 11.63 -8.07 -10.87
CA ASN A 141 10.97 -8.20 -9.58
C ASN A 141 11.37 -7.04 -8.67
N CYS A 142 10.50 -6.05 -8.53
CA CYS A 142 10.73 -4.88 -7.71
C CYS A 142 10.23 -5.14 -6.29
N ALA A 143 11.14 -5.13 -5.32
CA ALA A 143 10.76 -5.21 -3.92
C ALA A 143 9.90 -4.00 -3.52
N SER A 144 8.87 -4.25 -2.74
CA SER A 144 7.98 -3.22 -2.19
C SER A 144 7.86 -3.37 -0.67
N VAL A 145 7.33 -2.34 -0.02
CA VAL A 145 6.95 -2.37 1.41
C VAL A 145 5.47 -2.73 1.59
N ASP A 146 4.78 -3.07 0.50
CA ASP A 146 3.38 -3.46 0.52
C ASP A 146 3.21 -4.79 1.26
N SER A 147 2.40 -4.78 2.31
CA SER A 147 2.13 -5.94 3.15
C SER A 147 0.68 -6.36 3.00
N ARG A 148 0.46 -7.59 2.55
CA ARG A 148 -0.87 -8.16 2.35
C ARG A 148 -1.19 -9.16 3.44
N GLY A 149 -2.38 -9.04 4.02
CA GLY A 149 -2.79 -9.91 5.12
C GLY A 149 -4.29 -9.89 5.36
N ILE A 150 -4.71 -10.66 6.35
CA ILE A 150 -6.10 -10.72 6.78
C ILE A 150 -6.20 -10.02 8.13
N SER A 151 -6.99 -8.95 8.20
CA SER A 151 -7.35 -8.30 9.46
C SER A 151 -8.54 -9.02 10.09
N LEU A 152 -8.35 -9.44 11.33
CA LEU A 152 -9.40 -10.13 12.10
C LEU A 152 -9.95 -9.19 13.16
N PRO A 153 -11.29 -9.03 13.28
CA PRO A 153 -11.90 -8.27 14.37
C PRO A 153 -11.45 -8.80 15.74
N VAL A 154 -11.11 -7.88 16.63
CA VAL A 154 -10.63 -8.19 18.00
C VAL A 154 -11.67 -7.89 19.07
N ILE A 155 -12.85 -7.42 18.69
CA ILE A 155 -13.98 -7.11 19.56
C ILE A 155 -15.17 -8.02 19.25
N PRO A 156 -16.07 -8.29 20.21
CA PRO A 156 -17.27 -9.09 19.98
C PRO A 156 -18.18 -8.47 18.92
N ALA A 157 -19.01 -9.31 18.30
CA ALA A 157 -20.04 -8.87 17.36
C ALA A 157 -21.03 -7.89 18.01
N GLY A 158 -21.62 -7.01 17.19
CA GLY A 158 -22.62 -6.02 17.63
C GLY A 158 -22.01 -4.70 18.14
N ALA A 159 -20.70 -4.57 18.23
CA ALA A 159 -20.09 -3.26 18.43
C ALA A 159 -20.32 -2.38 17.19
N MET A 160 -20.70 -1.11 17.42
CA MET A 160 -20.82 -0.14 16.34
C MET A 160 -19.54 0.70 16.28
N LYS A 161 -19.08 0.97 15.08
CA LYS A 161 -17.98 1.88 14.78
C LYS A 161 -18.47 2.95 13.84
N THR A 162 -18.08 4.18 14.11
CA THR A 162 -18.38 5.33 13.25
C THR A 162 -17.08 5.78 12.59
N ASP A 163 -17.10 5.93 11.29
CA ASP A 163 -16.03 6.52 10.49
C ASP A 163 -16.61 7.61 9.57
N GLU A 164 -15.82 8.10 8.65
CA GLU A 164 -16.22 9.12 7.65
C GLU A 164 -17.36 8.66 6.73
N LYS A 165 -17.57 7.34 6.60
CA LYS A 165 -18.64 6.73 5.79
C LYS A 165 -19.92 6.45 6.58
N GLY A 166 -19.90 6.68 7.89
CA GLY A 166 -21.04 6.50 8.79
C GLY A 166 -20.85 5.37 9.80
N GLU A 167 -21.97 4.92 10.39
CA GLU A 167 -21.96 3.82 11.35
C GLU A 167 -21.99 2.46 10.64
N ALA A 168 -21.11 1.56 11.07
CA ALA A 168 -21.07 0.17 10.62
C ALA A 168 -20.97 -0.78 11.81
N ALA A 169 -21.62 -1.94 11.70
CA ALA A 169 -21.44 -3.02 12.65
C ALA A 169 -20.02 -3.57 12.53
N ALA A 170 -19.34 -3.67 13.65
CA ALA A 170 -17.99 -4.20 13.75
C ALA A 170 -17.96 -5.37 14.74
N GLY A 171 -16.85 -6.12 14.69
CA GLY A 171 -16.64 -7.22 15.61
C GLY A 171 -17.10 -8.58 15.07
N ASN A 172 -16.61 -9.63 15.74
CA ASN A 172 -16.94 -11.02 15.43
C ASN A 172 -16.72 -11.87 16.67
N ASP A 173 -17.71 -12.66 17.07
CA ASP A 173 -17.68 -13.45 18.32
C ASP A 173 -16.69 -14.61 18.28
N VAL A 174 -16.23 -15.02 17.12
CA VAL A 174 -15.19 -16.04 16.95
C VAL A 174 -13.80 -15.41 16.98
N THR A 175 -13.58 -14.44 16.10
CA THR A 175 -12.24 -13.85 15.93
C THR A 175 -11.85 -12.89 17.05
N CYS A 176 -12.79 -12.41 17.88
CA CYS A 176 -12.48 -11.64 19.09
C CYS A 176 -11.76 -12.50 20.15
N ASP A 177 -11.87 -13.83 20.08
CA ASP A 177 -11.12 -14.74 20.95
C ASP A 177 -9.64 -14.81 20.52
N LEU A 178 -8.74 -14.57 21.48
CA LEU A 178 -7.30 -14.57 21.22
C LEU A 178 -6.78 -15.93 20.74
N ALA A 179 -7.31 -17.03 21.29
CA ALA A 179 -6.91 -18.38 20.91
C ALA A 179 -7.17 -18.65 19.42
N ILE A 180 -8.28 -18.18 18.88
CA ILE A 180 -8.60 -18.28 17.45
C ILE A 180 -7.55 -17.54 16.61
N ARG A 181 -7.28 -16.26 16.93
CA ARG A 181 -6.31 -15.46 16.16
C ARG A 181 -4.90 -16.05 16.22
N GLN A 182 -4.48 -16.52 17.39
CA GLN A 182 -3.18 -17.18 17.55
C GLN A 182 -3.13 -18.51 16.79
N ALA A 183 -4.19 -19.31 16.84
CA ALA A 183 -4.25 -20.56 16.10
C ALA A 183 -4.20 -20.35 14.59
N ILE A 184 -4.90 -19.34 14.06
CA ILE A 184 -4.79 -18.96 12.63
C ILE A 184 -3.34 -18.58 12.29
N ASN A 185 -2.71 -17.76 13.14
CA ASN A 185 -1.34 -17.30 12.92
C ASN A 185 -0.30 -18.44 12.84
N TYR A 186 -0.45 -19.48 13.67
CA TYR A 186 0.42 -20.67 13.65
C TYR A 186 -0.04 -21.72 12.63
N GLY A 187 -1.32 -21.80 12.31
CA GLY A 187 -1.87 -22.80 11.40
C GLY A 187 -1.66 -22.51 9.92
N VAL A 188 -1.47 -21.22 9.57
CA VAL A 188 -1.31 -20.81 8.17
C VAL A 188 0.14 -21.03 7.71
N ASP A 189 0.29 -21.80 6.65
CA ASP A 189 1.57 -22.01 5.96
C ASP A 189 1.78 -20.88 4.93
N ARG A 190 2.48 -19.83 5.36
CA ARG A 190 2.69 -18.63 4.55
C ARG A 190 3.60 -18.86 3.35
N ASP A 191 4.59 -19.76 3.50
CA ASP A 191 5.50 -20.12 2.40
C ASP A 191 4.70 -20.78 1.28
N LYS A 192 3.83 -21.75 1.59
CA LYS A 192 2.95 -22.36 0.59
C LYS A 192 1.95 -21.37 -0.02
N MET A 193 1.48 -20.37 0.73
CA MET A 193 0.62 -19.33 0.16
C MET A 193 1.40 -18.52 -0.89
N ILE A 194 2.65 -18.14 -0.60
CA ILE A 194 3.50 -17.41 -1.55
C ILE A 194 3.74 -18.26 -2.80
N ASP A 195 4.12 -19.53 -2.62
CA ASP A 195 4.39 -20.43 -3.74
C ASP A 195 3.16 -20.64 -4.63
N ASN A 196 2.01 -20.91 -4.02
CA ASN A 196 0.80 -21.29 -4.77
C ASN A 196 0.01 -20.10 -5.32
N VAL A 197 0.06 -18.93 -4.66
CA VAL A 197 -0.73 -17.75 -5.05
C VAL A 197 0.12 -16.73 -5.78
N LEU A 198 1.37 -16.56 -5.37
CA LEU A 198 2.26 -15.55 -5.92
C LEU A 198 3.40 -16.16 -6.77
N ASN A 199 3.34 -17.45 -7.10
CA ASN A 199 4.38 -18.14 -7.87
C ASN A 199 5.81 -17.94 -7.31
N GLY A 200 5.95 -17.82 -5.99
CA GLY A 200 7.22 -17.53 -5.33
C GLY A 200 7.66 -16.07 -5.36
N TYR A 201 6.89 -15.17 -5.98
CA TYR A 201 7.19 -13.73 -6.00
C TYR A 201 6.63 -13.03 -4.77
N GLY A 202 7.33 -13.16 -3.67
CA GLY A 202 6.97 -12.53 -2.41
C GLY A 202 7.86 -12.99 -1.27
N THR A 203 7.70 -12.35 -0.14
CA THR A 203 8.37 -12.74 1.12
C THR A 203 7.35 -12.85 2.22
N VAL A 204 7.57 -13.77 3.17
CA VAL A 204 6.68 -13.89 4.34
C VAL A 204 6.77 -12.61 5.17
N ALA A 205 5.61 -12.02 5.46
CA ALA A 205 5.46 -10.91 6.39
C ALA A 205 4.78 -11.38 7.69
N TYR A 206 5.21 -10.86 8.81
CA TYR A 206 4.69 -11.17 10.15
C TYR A 206 3.98 -9.97 10.78
N SER A 207 4.13 -8.80 10.19
CA SER A 207 3.45 -7.57 10.57
C SER A 207 3.35 -6.63 9.37
N VAL A 208 2.52 -5.59 9.48
CA VAL A 208 2.40 -4.53 8.46
C VAL A 208 3.69 -3.69 8.30
N GLY A 209 4.59 -3.75 9.28
CA GLY A 209 5.88 -3.07 9.25
C GLY A 209 7.06 -4.01 8.97
N ASP A 210 6.81 -5.22 8.47
CA ASP A 210 7.89 -6.17 8.24
C ASP A 210 8.84 -5.67 7.14
N GLY A 211 10.15 -5.89 7.32
CA GLY A 211 11.18 -5.34 6.45
C GLY A 211 11.52 -3.86 6.71
N MET A 212 10.78 -3.16 7.55
CA MET A 212 11.07 -1.78 7.94
C MET A 212 12.09 -1.69 9.08
N PRO A 213 12.82 -0.56 9.23
CA PRO A 213 13.82 -0.41 10.30
C PRO A 213 13.29 -0.58 11.73
N TRP A 214 11.98 -0.43 11.92
CA TRP A 214 11.28 -0.60 13.20
C TRP A 214 10.59 -1.95 13.36
N SER A 215 10.75 -2.87 12.41
CA SER A 215 10.22 -4.23 12.49
C SER A 215 10.81 -4.99 13.66
N SER A 216 9.95 -5.67 14.44
CA SER A 216 10.41 -6.49 15.56
C SER A 216 10.67 -7.93 15.13
N PRO A 217 11.84 -8.49 15.42
CA PRO A 217 12.12 -9.90 15.16
C PRO A 217 11.25 -10.84 15.99
N ASP A 218 10.70 -10.37 17.11
CA ASP A 218 9.85 -11.17 18.02
C ASP A 218 8.47 -11.49 17.40
N MET A 219 8.08 -10.79 16.33
CA MET A 219 6.84 -11.08 15.60
C MET A 219 6.94 -12.35 14.74
N LYS A 220 8.14 -12.83 14.46
CA LYS A 220 8.34 -14.01 13.62
C LYS A 220 7.81 -15.27 14.29
N CYS A 221 7.03 -16.04 13.56
CA CYS A 221 6.55 -17.34 13.98
C CYS A 221 6.61 -18.33 12.81
N SER A 222 6.99 -19.56 13.10
CA SER A 222 6.92 -20.67 12.15
C SER A 222 5.51 -21.25 12.11
N THR A 223 5.13 -21.85 10.98
CA THR A 223 3.93 -22.69 10.89
C THR A 223 4.04 -23.86 11.85
N ASP A 224 3.05 -24.02 12.72
CA ASP A 224 2.98 -25.10 13.73
C ASP A 224 1.51 -25.47 13.97
N VAL A 225 1.03 -26.45 13.22
CA VAL A 225 -0.37 -26.89 13.26
C VAL A 225 -0.72 -27.53 14.61
N GLU A 226 0.23 -28.25 15.25
CA GLU A 226 -0.03 -28.88 16.54
C GLU A 226 -0.12 -27.83 17.66
N LYS A 227 0.72 -26.81 17.60
CA LYS A 227 0.60 -25.65 18.49
C LYS A 227 -0.73 -24.91 18.27
N ALA A 228 -1.15 -24.73 17.02
CA ALA A 228 -2.45 -24.12 16.70
C ALA A 228 -3.61 -24.91 17.32
N LYS A 229 -3.61 -26.23 17.17
CA LYS A 229 -4.63 -27.10 17.79
C LYS A 229 -4.63 -26.97 19.31
N LYS A 230 -3.43 -27.03 19.92
CA LYS A 230 -3.29 -26.90 21.37
C LYS A 230 -3.79 -25.56 21.90
N LEU A 231 -3.53 -24.46 21.19
CA LEU A 231 -4.05 -23.13 21.55
C LEU A 231 -5.57 -23.10 21.55
N LEU A 232 -6.22 -23.77 20.59
CA LEU A 232 -7.67 -23.89 20.56
C LEU A 232 -8.20 -24.74 21.72
N ASP A 233 -7.56 -25.89 22.00
CA ASP A 233 -7.95 -26.75 23.11
C ASP A 233 -7.81 -26.03 24.46
N ASP A 234 -6.65 -25.41 24.72
CA ASP A 234 -6.40 -24.60 25.92
C ASP A 234 -7.36 -23.41 26.04
N GLY A 235 -7.78 -22.84 24.89
CA GLY A 235 -8.77 -21.76 24.79
C GLY A 235 -10.23 -22.22 24.99
N GLY A 236 -10.47 -23.54 25.15
CA GLY A 236 -11.80 -24.11 25.34
C GLY A 236 -12.60 -24.32 24.05
N TRP A 237 -11.93 -24.27 22.90
CA TRP A 237 -12.53 -24.56 21.59
C TRP A 237 -12.44 -26.06 21.29
N THR A 238 -13.51 -26.81 21.54
CA THR A 238 -13.57 -28.27 21.34
C THR A 238 -14.03 -28.62 19.93
N ALA A 239 -13.48 -29.68 19.34
CA ALA A 239 -13.88 -30.13 18.03
C ALA A 239 -15.29 -30.74 18.05
N GLY A 240 -16.19 -30.25 17.23
CA GLY A 240 -17.50 -30.84 16.99
C GLY A 240 -17.42 -32.11 16.13
N ALA A 241 -18.54 -32.82 16.02
CA ALA A 241 -18.64 -34.07 15.25
C ALA A 241 -18.34 -33.87 13.74
N ASP A 242 -18.54 -32.66 13.23
CA ASP A 242 -18.29 -32.25 11.85
C ASP A 242 -16.89 -31.63 11.64
N GLY A 243 -16.05 -31.64 12.69
CA GLY A 243 -14.72 -31.05 12.66
C GLY A 243 -14.65 -29.55 12.90
N ILE A 244 -15.78 -28.85 12.95
CA ILE A 244 -15.82 -27.43 13.30
C ILE A 244 -15.72 -27.31 14.82
N ARG A 245 -14.87 -26.41 15.28
CA ARG A 245 -14.70 -26.19 16.72
C ARG A 245 -15.80 -25.32 17.29
N GLU A 246 -16.13 -25.57 18.56
CA GLU A 246 -17.17 -24.85 19.29
C GLU A 246 -16.70 -24.45 20.68
N LYS A 247 -17.16 -23.30 21.17
CA LYS A 247 -16.95 -22.80 22.53
C LYS A 247 -18.21 -22.12 23.03
N ALA A 248 -18.77 -22.59 24.14
CA ALA A 248 -19.98 -22.01 24.77
C ALA A 248 -21.16 -21.83 23.79
N GLY A 249 -21.36 -22.74 22.85
CA GLY A 249 -22.41 -22.67 21.84
C GLY A 249 -22.06 -21.82 20.59
N THR A 250 -20.92 -21.15 20.56
CA THR A 250 -20.44 -20.43 19.40
C THR A 250 -19.59 -21.34 18.52
N ARG A 251 -19.93 -21.49 17.26
CA ARG A 251 -19.15 -22.27 16.29
C ARG A 251 -18.06 -21.42 15.64
N ALA A 252 -16.88 -22.00 15.46
CA ALA A 252 -15.75 -21.35 14.79
C ALA A 252 -15.97 -21.34 13.26
N ALA A 253 -17.01 -20.65 12.81
CA ALA A 253 -17.33 -20.43 11.38
C ALA A 253 -17.40 -18.92 11.12
N PHE A 254 -16.60 -18.44 10.14
CA PHE A 254 -16.47 -17.02 9.80
C PHE A 254 -15.95 -16.83 8.38
#